data_e17a44d38645df4e1cdbbade33ab4eba
#
_entry.id   e17a44d38645df4e1cdbbade33ab4eba
#
_cell.length_a   1.000
_cell.length_b   1.000
_cell.length_c   1.000
_cell.angle_alpha   90.00
_cell.angle_beta   90.00
_cell.angle_gamma   90.00
#
_symmetry.space_group_name_H-M   'P 1'
#
loop_
_entity.id
_entity.type
_entity.pdbx_description
1 polymer ?
#
loop_
_entity_poly.entity_id
_entity_poly.type
_entity_poly.pdbx_seq_one_letter_code
_entity_poly.pdbx_strand_id
1 'polypeptide(L)'
;MSERNTAVIRLMAGKVKGEERDAAVLARYYSDNGADEILVFDLSDADEDHELSIGVLKEICRAAEVPVKAGGRIRRLEDVKKYLYAGCEKAILNYARQDNIDLTEEASKRFGKEKIAASVDSSDVVSAPAALVEEYVSELIYINELKPFEERLHPLNCNMEWSEFKLGPDGLVPVVVQDYRTDEVLMVAYMNEEAFQKTIETGKMTYWSRSRQELWVKGLTSGHFQYVKEMIVDCDLDTILAKVSQTGAACHTGNKSCFFHEIAKTEY
;
A
#
# COMPACT_ATOMS: atom_id res chain seq x y z
N MET A 1 10.05 21.81 -0.51
CA MET A 1 9.16 20.73 -0.06
C MET A 1 9.08 19.75 -1.21
N SER A 2 9.40 18.47 -1.03
CA SER A 2 9.21 17.47 -2.09
C SER A 2 7.73 17.38 -2.41
N GLU A 3 7.40 17.33 -3.70
CA GLU A 3 6.04 17.17 -4.18
C GLU A 3 5.50 15.80 -3.72
N ARG A 4 4.27 15.76 -3.20
CA ARG A 4 3.63 14.52 -2.72
C ARG A 4 3.45 13.54 -3.87
N ASN A 5 3.82 12.30 -3.63
CA ASN A 5 3.58 11.18 -4.54
C ASN A 5 2.23 10.53 -4.21
N THR A 6 1.20 11.00 -4.86
CA THR A 6 -0.19 10.62 -4.58
C THR A 6 -0.65 9.51 -5.50
N ALA A 7 -1.07 8.38 -4.93
CA ALA A 7 -1.71 7.31 -5.69
C ALA A 7 -3.25 7.52 -5.72
N VAL A 8 -3.88 7.15 -6.84
CA VAL A 8 -5.33 7.31 -7.01
C VAL A 8 -5.98 5.97 -7.36
N ILE A 9 -6.96 5.55 -6.56
CA ILE A 9 -7.82 4.39 -6.82
C ILE A 9 -9.24 4.89 -7.12
N ARG A 10 -9.80 4.41 -8.22
CA ARG A 10 -11.20 4.68 -8.59
C ARG A 10 -12.01 3.41 -8.44
N LEU A 11 -13.06 3.47 -7.62
CA LEU A 11 -13.97 2.35 -7.39
C LEU A 11 -15.26 2.55 -8.19
N MET A 12 -15.81 1.45 -8.70
CA MET A 12 -17.14 1.39 -9.29
C MET A 12 -17.75 0.03 -8.95
N ALA A 13 -18.89 0.02 -8.28
CA ALA A 13 -19.55 -1.21 -7.83
C ALA A 13 -18.62 -2.17 -7.07
N GLY A 14 -17.78 -1.63 -6.15
CA GLY A 14 -16.84 -2.40 -5.35
C GLY A 14 -15.64 -2.97 -6.12
N LYS A 15 -15.36 -2.52 -7.34
CA LYS A 15 -14.20 -2.94 -8.13
C LYS A 15 -13.33 -1.75 -8.51
N VAL A 16 -12.04 -1.98 -8.69
CA VAL A 16 -11.13 -0.95 -9.21
C VAL A 16 -11.40 -0.75 -10.70
N LYS A 17 -11.71 0.49 -11.08
CA LYS A 17 -12.00 0.84 -12.47
C LYS A 17 -10.72 0.82 -13.31
N GLY A 18 -10.69 0.00 -14.35
CA GLY A 18 -9.59 -0.06 -15.31
C GLY A 18 -8.37 -0.85 -14.81
N GLU A 19 -8.51 -1.64 -13.74
CA GLU A 19 -7.45 -2.44 -13.16
C GLU A 19 -8.01 -3.83 -12.78
N GLU A 20 -7.26 -4.88 -13.06
CA GLU A 20 -7.65 -6.26 -12.71
C GLU A 20 -7.22 -6.68 -11.30
N ARG A 21 -6.24 -5.97 -10.72
CA ARG A 21 -5.75 -6.25 -9.37
C ARG A 21 -6.83 -5.93 -8.33
N ASP A 22 -6.87 -6.75 -7.30
CA ASP A 22 -7.66 -6.48 -6.11
C ASP A 22 -7.28 -5.14 -5.47
N ALA A 23 -8.26 -4.41 -4.95
CA ALA A 23 -8.06 -3.06 -4.44
C ALA A 23 -7.12 -3.00 -3.22
N ALA A 24 -7.16 -4.02 -2.35
CA ALA A 24 -6.27 -4.10 -1.19
C ALA A 24 -4.83 -4.43 -1.61
N VAL A 25 -4.67 -5.29 -2.63
CA VAL A 25 -3.37 -5.59 -3.25
C VAL A 25 -2.78 -4.34 -3.88
N LEU A 26 -3.61 -3.56 -4.59
CA LEU A 26 -3.19 -2.31 -5.21
C LEU A 26 -2.80 -1.24 -4.18
N ALA A 27 -3.55 -1.12 -3.09
CA ALA A 27 -3.23 -0.19 -2.01
C ALA A 27 -1.90 -0.53 -1.32
N ARG A 28 -1.65 -1.82 -1.10
CA ARG A 28 -0.36 -2.29 -0.59
C ARG A 28 0.77 -1.99 -1.56
N TYR A 29 0.57 -2.28 -2.85
CA TYR A 29 1.55 -1.96 -3.88
C TYR A 29 1.94 -0.48 -3.88
N TYR A 30 0.98 0.44 -3.79
CA TYR A 30 1.27 1.86 -3.72
C TYR A 30 2.04 2.24 -2.46
N SER A 31 1.63 1.72 -1.30
CA SER A 31 2.34 1.95 -0.04
C SER A 31 3.80 1.45 -0.10
N ASP A 32 4.02 0.26 -0.66
CA ASP A 32 5.34 -0.36 -0.76
C ASP A 32 6.24 0.27 -1.85
N ASN A 33 5.67 1.04 -2.77
CA ASN A 33 6.41 1.71 -3.84
C ASN A 33 6.44 3.25 -3.70
N GLY A 34 6.27 3.75 -2.48
CA GLY A 34 6.57 5.15 -2.15
C GLY A 34 5.47 6.14 -2.41
N ALA A 35 4.21 5.72 -2.36
CA ALA A 35 3.12 6.66 -2.21
C ALA A 35 3.21 7.36 -0.85
N ASP A 36 3.01 8.66 -0.83
CA ASP A 36 2.88 9.45 0.39
C ASP A 36 1.43 9.40 0.94
N GLU A 37 0.47 9.12 0.05
CA GLU A 37 -0.97 8.99 0.35
C GLU A 37 -1.71 8.26 -0.76
N ILE A 38 -2.90 7.75 -0.45
CA ILE A 38 -3.80 7.14 -1.44
C ILE A 38 -5.14 7.88 -1.41
N LEU A 39 -5.55 8.40 -2.57
CA LEU A 39 -6.88 8.96 -2.77
C LEU A 39 -7.80 7.89 -3.38
N VAL A 40 -8.96 7.68 -2.79
CA VAL A 40 -9.97 6.74 -3.28
C VAL A 40 -11.22 7.50 -3.68
N PHE A 41 -11.65 7.35 -4.92
CA PHE A 41 -12.88 7.96 -5.42
C PHE A 41 -13.90 6.89 -5.79
N ASP A 42 -15.04 6.90 -5.10
CA ASP A 42 -16.20 6.09 -5.45
C ASP A 42 -17.00 6.74 -6.57
N LEU A 43 -17.05 6.06 -7.70
CA LEU A 43 -17.75 6.50 -8.93
C LEU A 43 -19.07 5.75 -9.13
N SER A 44 -19.56 5.04 -8.10
CA SER A 44 -20.80 4.26 -8.16
C SER A 44 -22.03 5.16 -8.29
N ASP A 45 -23.00 4.78 -9.08
CA ASP A 45 -24.26 5.54 -9.26
C ASP A 45 -25.36 5.03 -8.32
N ALA A 46 -25.50 3.72 -8.14
CA ALA A 46 -26.51 3.10 -7.29
C ALA A 46 -26.08 3.03 -5.80
N ASP A 47 -27.06 3.00 -4.90
CA ASP A 47 -26.80 2.90 -3.45
C ASP A 47 -26.18 1.55 -3.07
N GLU A 48 -26.61 0.47 -3.72
CA GLU A 48 -26.07 -0.87 -3.52
C GLU A 48 -24.59 -0.95 -3.93
N ASP A 49 -24.24 -0.36 -5.06
CA ASP A 49 -22.87 -0.29 -5.56
C ASP A 49 -21.97 0.54 -4.64
N HIS A 50 -22.51 1.62 -4.04
CA HIS A 50 -21.81 2.40 -3.05
C HIS A 50 -21.51 1.58 -1.78
N GLU A 51 -22.45 0.79 -1.29
CA GLU A 51 -22.22 -0.09 -0.13
C GLU A 51 -21.11 -1.12 -0.42
N LEU A 52 -21.05 -1.68 -1.62
CA LEU A 52 -19.96 -2.55 -2.04
C LEU A 52 -18.62 -1.79 -2.03
N SER A 53 -18.60 -0.57 -2.55
CA SER A 53 -17.39 0.28 -2.55
C SER A 53 -16.93 0.63 -1.14
N ILE A 54 -17.84 0.86 -0.17
CA ILE A 54 -17.49 1.06 1.25
C ILE A 54 -16.86 -0.20 1.86
N GLY A 55 -17.34 -1.40 1.50
CA GLY A 55 -16.73 -2.67 1.89
C GLY A 55 -15.28 -2.77 1.44
N VAL A 56 -15.03 -2.53 0.16
CA VAL A 56 -13.70 -2.53 -0.44
C VAL A 56 -12.81 -1.43 0.14
N LEU A 57 -13.35 -0.25 0.44
CA LEU A 57 -12.59 0.84 1.07
C LEU A 57 -12.03 0.44 2.45
N LYS A 58 -12.77 -0.36 3.24
CA LYS A 58 -12.26 -0.90 4.51
C LYS A 58 -11.06 -1.82 4.29
N GLU A 59 -11.07 -2.62 3.22
CA GLU A 59 -9.96 -3.49 2.87
C GLU A 59 -8.74 -2.67 2.41
N ILE A 60 -8.95 -1.63 1.60
CA ILE A 60 -7.91 -0.67 1.22
C ILE A 60 -7.27 -0.04 2.46
N CYS A 61 -8.08 0.51 3.38
CA CYS A 61 -7.56 1.17 4.58
C CYS A 61 -6.78 0.22 5.50
N ARG A 62 -7.16 -1.07 5.55
CA ARG A 62 -6.42 -2.09 6.30
C ARG A 62 -5.11 -2.51 5.63
N ALA A 63 -5.08 -2.50 4.31
CA ALA A 63 -3.92 -2.91 3.52
C ALA A 63 -2.87 -1.81 3.42
N ALA A 64 -3.30 -0.55 3.29
CA ALA A 64 -2.42 0.61 3.15
C ALA A 64 -1.58 0.86 4.42
N GLU A 65 -0.35 1.31 4.23
CA GLU A 65 0.56 1.79 5.30
C GLU A 65 0.73 3.30 5.26
N VAL A 66 0.07 3.94 4.31
CA VAL A 66 0.02 5.40 4.14
C VAL A 66 -1.41 5.90 4.33
N PRO A 67 -1.60 7.20 4.64
CA PRO A 67 -2.92 7.77 4.78
C PRO A 67 -3.83 7.52 3.58
N VAL A 68 -5.06 7.09 3.84
CA VAL A 68 -6.10 6.93 2.82
C VAL A 68 -7.14 8.03 3.00
N LYS A 69 -7.41 8.78 1.94
CA LYS A 69 -8.47 9.78 1.89
C LYS A 69 -9.49 9.35 0.85
N ALA A 70 -10.77 9.48 1.13
CA ALA A 70 -11.79 9.00 0.20
C ALA A 70 -12.94 9.98 0.00
N GLY A 71 -13.48 9.97 -1.20
CA GLY A 71 -14.59 10.78 -1.62
C GLY A 71 -15.34 10.16 -2.81
N GLY A 72 -16.13 10.99 -3.49
CA GLY A 72 -16.93 10.61 -4.63
C GLY A 72 -18.41 10.73 -4.33
N ARG A 73 -19.09 9.68 -3.98
CA ARG A 73 -20.54 9.64 -3.79
C ARG A 73 -21.01 10.15 -2.42
N ILE A 74 -20.51 11.31 -1.97
CA ILE A 74 -21.00 11.98 -0.76
C ILE A 74 -22.21 12.84 -1.13
N ARG A 75 -23.36 12.58 -0.52
CA ARG A 75 -24.61 13.34 -0.69
C ARG A 75 -25.17 13.87 0.64
N ARG A 76 -24.79 13.27 1.76
CA ARG A 76 -25.27 13.55 3.10
C ARG A 76 -24.22 13.22 4.16
N LEU A 77 -24.45 13.71 5.36
CA LEU A 77 -23.54 13.53 6.50
C LEU A 77 -23.25 12.06 6.83
N GLU A 78 -24.23 11.17 6.61
CA GLU A 78 -24.06 9.73 6.84
C GLU A 78 -23.02 9.11 5.87
N ASP A 79 -22.89 9.62 4.65
CA ASP A 79 -21.89 9.16 3.70
C ASP A 79 -20.48 9.56 4.17
N VAL A 80 -20.30 10.80 4.68
CA VAL A 80 -19.04 11.24 5.33
C VAL A 80 -18.65 10.29 6.46
N LYS A 81 -19.61 9.95 7.33
CA LYS A 81 -19.40 9.02 8.43
C LYS A 81 -18.95 7.63 7.95
N LYS A 82 -19.57 7.10 6.89
CA LYS A 82 -19.17 5.78 6.31
C LYS A 82 -17.71 5.77 5.88
N TYR A 83 -17.24 6.81 5.18
CA TYR A 83 -15.85 6.91 4.77
C TYR A 83 -14.89 6.95 5.97
N LEU A 84 -15.16 7.79 6.96
CA LEU A 84 -14.32 7.88 8.16
C LEU A 84 -14.32 6.58 8.97
N TYR A 85 -15.46 5.90 9.10
CA TYR A 85 -15.57 4.62 9.81
C TYR A 85 -15.01 3.43 9.01
N ALA A 86 -14.83 3.59 7.70
CA ALA A 86 -14.07 2.64 6.89
C ALA A 86 -12.57 2.67 7.20
N GLY A 87 -12.08 3.72 7.87
CA GLY A 87 -10.68 3.89 8.25
C GLY A 87 -9.96 5.01 7.49
N CYS A 88 -10.69 5.81 6.69
CA CYS A 88 -10.07 6.94 5.99
C CYS A 88 -9.60 8.01 6.97
N GLU A 89 -8.44 8.60 6.68
CA GLU A 89 -7.94 9.75 7.40
C GLU A 89 -8.86 10.95 7.23
N LYS A 90 -9.32 11.18 5.99
CA LYS A 90 -10.23 12.30 5.63
C LYS A 90 -11.30 11.83 4.65
N ALA A 91 -12.48 12.46 4.76
CA ALA A 91 -13.50 12.42 3.72
C ALA A 91 -13.30 13.62 2.77
N ILE A 92 -13.40 13.37 1.46
CA ILE A 92 -13.18 14.36 0.40
C ILE A 92 -14.53 14.80 -0.16
N LEU A 93 -14.92 16.05 0.11
CA LEU A 93 -16.11 16.67 -0.45
C LEU A 93 -15.81 17.22 -1.86
N ASN A 94 -16.68 16.92 -2.83
CA ASN A 94 -16.50 17.38 -4.22
C ASN A 94 -17.09 18.78 -4.40
N TYR A 95 -16.26 19.79 -4.53
CA TYR A 95 -16.68 21.21 -4.68
C TYR A 95 -17.13 21.60 -6.09
N ALA A 96 -17.14 20.67 -7.05
CA ALA A 96 -17.93 20.85 -8.27
C ALA A 96 -19.44 20.69 -8.01
N ARG A 97 -19.85 20.28 -6.79
CA ARG A 97 -21.23 20.04 -6.39
C ARG A 97 -21.63 20.99 -5.26
N GLN A 98 -22.72 21.75 -5.47
CA GLN A 98 -23.21 22.70 -4.47
C GLN A 98 -23.65 22.01 -3.17
N ASP A 99 -24.28 20.83 -3.25
CA ASP A 99 -24.70 20.03 -2.09
C ASP A 99 -23.52 19.62 -1.18
N ASN A 100 -22.32 19.43 -1.73
CA ASN A 100 -21.12 19.15 -0.93
C ASN A 100 -20.54 20.41 -0.29
N ILE A 101 -20.64 21.56 -0.96
CA ILE A 101 -20.26 22.86 -0.37
C ILE A 101 -21.18 23.16 0.82
N ASP A 102 -22.49 22.98 0.66
CA ASP A 102 -23.49 23.20 1.70
C ASP A 102 -23.33 22.27 2.91
N LEU A 103 -22.85 21.03 2.67
CA LEU A 103 -22.59 20.03 3.71
C LEU A 103 -21.32 20.29 4.53
N THR A 104 -20.40 21.13 4.05
CA THR A 104 -19.04 21.28 4.60
C THR A 104 -19.03 21.69 6.07
N GLU A 105 -19.79 22.74 6.43
CA GLU A 105 -19.84 23.28 7.80
C GLU A 105 -20.36 22.21 8.78
N GLU A 106 -21.46 21.52 8.43
CA GLU A 106 -22.06 20.50 9.26
C GLU A 106 -21.09 19.30 9.45
N ALA A 107 -20.47 18.84 8.38
CA ALA A 107 -19.50 17.76 8.41
C ALA A 107 -18.27 18.09 9.28
N SER A 108 -17.73 19.30 9.11
CA SER A 108 -16.59 19.77 9.88
C SER A 108 -16.90 19.93 11.37
N LYS A 109 -18.06 20.50 11.71
CA LYS A 109 -18.50 20.60 13.11
C LYS A 109 -18.74 19.25 13.77
N ARG A 110 -19.18 18.26 13.01
CA ARG A 110 -19.49 16.91 13.53
C ARG A 110 -18.27 16.03 13.71
N PHE A 111 -17.34 16.06 12.76
CA PHE A 111 -16.21 15.11 12.71
C PHE A 111 -14.85 15.75 12.97
N GLY A 112 -14.78 17.08 12.99
CA GLY A 112 -13.54 17.85 13.09
C GLY A 112 -13.03 18.31 11.72
N LYS A 113 -12.52 19.54 11.67
CA LYS A 113 -11.93 20.12 10.45
C LYS A 113 -10.85 19.23 9.83
N GLU A 114 -10.02 18.63 10.66
CA GLU A 114 -8.91 17.76 10.26
C GLU A 114 -9.36 16.50 9.50
N LYS A 115 -10.65 16.14 9.61
CA LYS A 115 -11.27 15.00 8.92
C LYS A 115 -11.89 15.36 7.57
N ILE A 116 -11.93 16.65 7.22
CA ILE A 116 -12.57 17.14 6.00
C ILE A 116 -11.51 17.68 5.04
N ALA A 117 -11.49 17.12 3.83
CA ALA A 117 -10.81 17.65 2.66
C ALA A 117 -11.86 18.04 1.61
N ALA A 118 -11.49 18.89 0.66
CA ALA A 118 -12.32 19.18 -0.49
C ALA A 118 -11.54 18.98 -1.79
N SER A 119 -12.19 18.41 -2.80
CA SER A 119 -11.62 18.33 -4.15
C SER A 119 -12.21 19.41 -5.04
N VAL A 120 -11.35 20.03 -5.82
CA VAL A 120 -11.64 21.02 -6.86
C VAL A 120 -10.92 20.62 -8.14
N ASP A 121 -11.43 21.06 -9.29
CA ASP A 121 -10.83 20.69 -10.58
C ASP A 121 -9.41 21.28 -10.73
N SER A 122 -9.26 22.56 -10.44
CA SER A 122 -7.96 23.25 -10.47
C SER A 122 -7.93 24.41 -9.46
N SER A 123 -6.73 24.95 -9.20
CA SER A 123 -6.54 26.11 -8.34
C SER A 123 -7.28 27.36 -8.80
N ASP A 124 -7.57 27.48 -10.10
CA ASP A 124 -8.27 28.63 -10.70
C ASP A 124 -9.81 28.56 -10.55
N VAL A 125 -10.37 27.43 -10.11
CA VAL A 125 -11.81 27.16 -10.05
C VAL A 125 -12.21 26.69 -8.65
N VAL A 126 -12.08 27.55 -7.65
CA VAL A 126 -12.63 27.29 -6.31
C VAL A 126 -13.98 27.99 -6.17
N SER A 127 -15.07 27.24 -6.37
CA SER A 127 -16.45 27.74 -6.33
C SER A 127 -16.94 28.06 -4.93
N ALA A 128 -16.28 27.55 -3.89
CA ALA A 128 -16.67 27.72 -2.50
C ALA A 128 -16.17 29.06 -1.92
N PRO A 129 -16.93 29.67 -0.98
CA PRO A 129 -16.48 30.87 -0.28
C PRO A 129 -15.16 30.61 0.47
N ALA A 130 -14.17 31.51 0.31
CA ALA A 130 -12.85 31.37 0.93
C ALA A 130 -12.96 31.22 2.47
N ALA A 131 -13.85 31.95 3.13
CA ALA A 131 -14.08 31.81 4.57
C ALA A 131 -14.55 30.41 4.97
N LEU A 132 -15.41 29.75 4.19
CA LEU A 132 -15.88 28.42 4.43
C LEU A 132 -14.68 27.41 4.35
N VAL A 133 -13.84 27.55 3.33
CA VAL A 133 -12.66 26.71 3.15
C VAL A 133 -11.70 26.91 4.31
N GLU A 134 -11.37 28.15 4.64
CA GLU A 134 -10.43 28.49 5.70
C GLU A 134 -10.90 27.97 7.08
N GLU A 135 -12.19 28.05 7.38
CA GLU A 135 -12.72 27.66 8.67
C GLU A 135 -12.96 26.16 8.81
N TYR A 136 -13.47 25.50 7.77
CA TYR A 136 -14.03 24.14 7.87
C TYR A 136 -13.29 23.05 7.07
N VAL A 137 -12.31 23.40 6.23
CA VAL A 137 -11.57 22.44 5.39
C VAL A 137 -10.11 22.43 5.78
N SER A 138 -9.55 21.24 5.99
CA SER A 138 -8.13 21.09 6.35
C SER A 138 -7.21 21.05 5.13
N GLU A 139 -7.75 20.70 3.95
CA GLU A 139 -6.95 20.45 2.75
C GLU A 139 -7.79 20.62 1.48
N LEU A 140 -7.22 21.29 0.47
CA LEU A 140 -7.76 21.32 -0.89
C LEU A 140 -6.93 20.37 -1.77
N ILE A 141 -7.63 19.56 -2.56
CA ILE A 141 -7.06 18.60 -3.51
C ILE A 141 -7.42 19.05 -4.92
N TYR A 142 -6.43 19.43 -5.71
CA TYR A 142 -6.59 19.89 -7.10
C TYR A 142 -6.49 18.69 -8.04
N ILE A 143 -7.64 18.19 -8.52
CA ILE A 143 -7.73 16.91 -9.24
C ILE A 143 -6.93 16.92 -10.55
N ASN A 144 -6.99 18.03 -11.30
CA ASN A 144 -6.31 18.17 -12.59
C ASN A 144 -4.81 18.49 -12.45
N GLU A 145 -4.34 18.77 -11.23
CA GLU A 145 -2.94 19.05 -10.92
C GLU A 145 -2.23 17.81 -10.31
N LEU A 146 -2.99 16.73 -10.04
CA LEU A 146 -2.40 15.50 -9.54
C LEU A 146 -1.48 14.88 -10.61
N LYS A 147 -0.23 14.67 -10.22
CA LYS A 147 0.72 13.95 -11.07
C LYS A 147 0.43 12.45 -11.02
N PRO A 148 0.75 11.71 -12.11
CA PRO A 148 0.74 10.26 -12.07
C PRO A 148 1.64 9.75 -10.92
N PHE A 149 1.18 8.68 -10.26
CA PHE A 149 2.00 8.01 -9.27
C PHE A 149 3.29 7.49 -9.90
N GLU A 150 4.41 7.75 -9.25
CA GLU A 150 5.73 7.25 -9.65
C GLU A 150 6.27 6.26 -8.60
N GLU A 151 6.72 5.10 -9.06
CA GLU A 151 7.40 4.16 -8.17
C GLU A 151 8.71 4.78 -7.66
N ARG A 152 8.91 4.72 -6.35
CA ARG A 152 10.15 5.13 -5.71
C ARG A 152 10.84 3.91 -5.11
N LEU A 153 12.14 3.81 -5.32
CA LEU A 153 12.97 2.84 -4.61
C LEU A 153 13.03 3.22 -3.13
N HIS A 154 13.05 2.22 -2.27
CA HIS A 154 13.24 2.37 -0.83
C HIS A 154 14.54 1.70 -0.40
N PRO A 155 15.71 2.34 -0.61
CA PRO A 155 16.98 1.81 -0.13
C PRO A 155 16.90 1.54 1.38
N LEU A 156 17.47 0.44 1.80
CA LEU A 156 17.51 0.07 3.22
C LEU A 156 18.73 0.72 3.88
N ASN A 157 18.57 1.15 5.12
CA ASN A 157 19.70 1.49 5.96
C ASN A 157 20.36 0.19 6.42
N CYS A 158 21.52 -0.14 5.84
CA CYS A 158 22.27 -1.35 6.18
C CYS A 158 23.41 -1.01 7.13
N ASN A 159 23.52 -1.77 8.22
CA ASN A 159 24.57 -1.60 9.25
C ASN A 159 25.61 -2.73 9.19
N MET A 160 25.59 -3.56 8.16
CA MET A 160 26.41 -4.75 8.06
C MET A 160 26.96 -4.92 6.64
N GLU A 161 28.25 -5.23 6.53
CA GLU A 161 28.90 -5.51 5.26
C GLU A 161 28.79 -7.01 4.91
N TRP A 162 28.78 -7.31 3.59
CA TRP A 162 28.70 -8.72 3.13
C TRP A 162 29.82 -9.60 3.68
N SER A 163 31.00 -9.04 3.85
CA SER A 163 32.19 -9.74 4.39
C SER A 163 32.06 -10.20 5.84
N GLU A 164 31.05 -9.72 6.57
CA GLU A 164 30.79 -10.10 7.96
C GLU A 164 29.97 -11.39 8.05
N PHE A 165 29.30 -11.82 6.95
CA PHE A 165 28.56 -13.07 6.93
C PHE A 165 29.48 -14.29 6.89
N LYS A 166 29.09 -15.32 7.60
CA LYS A 166 29.69 -16.65 7.52
C LYS A 166 29.06 -17.44 6.39
N LEU A 167 29.69 -17.39 5.23
CA LEU A 167 29.15 -17.98 4.01
C LEU A 167 29.17 -19.50 4.02
N GLY A 168 28.18 -20.12 3.38
CA GLY A 168 28.20 -21.53 3.06
C GLY A 168 29.34 -21.91 2.09
N PRO A 169 29.60 -23.20 1.88
CA PRO A 169 30.65 -23.66 0.97
C PRO A 169 30.49 -23.19 -0.49
N ASP A 170 29.29 -22.84 -0.87
CA ASP A 170 28.91 -22.31 -2.18
C ASP A 170 28.96 -20.76 -2.25
N GLY A 171 29.43 -20.10 -1.18
CA GLY A 171 29.51 -18.65 -1.10
C GLY A 171 28.16 -17.96 -0.90
N LEU A 172 27.16 -18.71 -0.47
CA LEU A 172 25.80 -18.22 -0.30
C LEU A 172 25.39 -18.15 1.19
N VAL A 173 24.40 -17.29 1.46
CA VAL A 173 23.71 -17.21 2.75
C VAL A 173 22.25 -17.61 2.52
N PRO A 174 21.69 -18.55 3.30
CA PRO A 174 20.27 -18.84 3.28
C PRO A 174 19.46 -17.68 3.84
N VAL A 175 18.28 -17.46 3.27
CA VAL A 175 17.34 -16.42 3.68
C VAL A 175 16.00 -17.05 3.98
N VAL A 176 15.59 -17.03 5.23
CA VAL A 176 14.23 -17.34 5.67
C VAL A 176 13.37 -16.11 5.45
N VAL A 177 12.29 -16.24 4.72
CA VAL A 177 11.40 -15.14 4.38
C VAL A 177 10.09 -15.27 5.16
N GLN A 178 9.73 -14.23 5.89
CA GLN A 178 8.59 -14.17 6.78
C GLN A 178 7.67 -13.00 6.42
N ASP A 179 6.37 -13.20 6.47
CA ASP A 179 5.41 -12.10 6.35
C ASP A 179 5.50 -11.22 7.61
N TYR A 180 5.74 -9.92 7.43
CA TYR A 180 6.00 -9.01 8.56
C TYR A 180 4.78 -8.71 9.44
N ARG A 181 3.55 -8.98 8.96
CA ARG A 181 2.30 -8.76 9.72
C ARG A 181 1.83 -10.00 10.47
N THR A 182 2.09 -11.16 9.92
CA THR A 182 1.53 -12.42 10.44
C THR A 182 2.58 -13.32 11.06
N ASP A 183 3.88 -13.01 10.87
CA ASP A 183 5.03 -13.84 11.22
C ASP A 183 5.01 -15.22 10.56
N GLU A 184 4.16 -15.44 9.53
CA GLU A 184 4.13 -16.68 8.77
C GLU A 184 5.39 -16.81 7.91
N VAL A 185 6.07 -17.96 7.99
CA VAL A 185 7.20 -18.26 7.11
C VAL A 185 6.68 -18.53 5.71
N LEU A 186 7.18 -17.78 4.74
CA LEU A 186 6.71 -17.82 3.36
C LEU A 186 7.54 -18.75 2.48
N MET A 187 8.85 -18.66 2.58
CA MET A 187 9.79 -19.43 1.76
C MET A 187 11.21 -19.38 2.33
N VAL A 188 12.09 -20.20 1.75
CA VAL A 188 13.53 -20.08 1.93
C VAL A 188 14.18 -19.93 0.55
N ALA A 189 15.15 -19.03 0.46
CA ALA A 189 15.96 -18.80 -0.73
C ALA A 189 17.43 -18.56 -0.33
N TYR A 190 18.24 -18.10 -1.27
CA TYR A 190 19.67 -17.88 -1.04
C TYR A 190 20.10 -16.55 -1.65
N MET A 191 21.09 -15.91 -1.02
CA MET A 191 21.74 -14.70 -1.53
C MET A 191 23.23 -14.93 -1.72
N ASN A 192 23.79 -14.36 -2.77
CA ASN A 192 25.18 -13.99 -2.90
C ASN A 192 25.32 -12.48 -2.60
N GLU A 193 26.52 -11.95 -2.63
CA GLU A 193 26.80 -10.53 -2.37
C GLU A 193 25.98 -9.60 -3.28
N GLU A 194 25.92 -9.91 -4.57
CA GLU A 194 25.19 -9.09 -5.56
C GLU A 194 23.68 -9.07 -5.28
N ALA A 195 23.09 -10.20 -4.89
CA ALA A 195 21.68 -10.27 -4.50
C ALA A 195 21.41 -9.48 -3.23
N PHE A 196 22.31 -9.53 -2.25
CA PHE A 196 22.24 -8.77 -1.02
C PHE A 196 22.29 -7.26 -1.32
N GLN A 197 23.31 -6.79 -2.04
CA GLN A 197 23.46 -5.38 -2.41
C GLN A 197 22.24 -4.87 -3.17
N LYS A 198 21.74 -5.64 -4.13
CA LYS A 198 20.54 -5.28 -4.90
C LYS A 198 19.29 -5.17 -4.02
N THR A 199 19.16 -6.02 -3.02
CA THR A 199 18.07 -5.94 -2.04
C THR A 199 18.19 -4.67 -1.21
N ILE A 200 19.39 -4.32 -0.72
CA ILE A 200 19.64 -3.09 0.04
C ILE A 200 19.34 -1.84 -0.79
N GLU A 201 19.78 -1.80 -2.04
CA GLU A 201 19.58 -0.67 -2.95
C GLU A 201 18.12 -0.41 -3.30
N THR A 202 17.33 -1.46 -3.44
CA THR A 202 15.97 -1.36 -4.00
C THR A 202 14.86 -1.53 -2.98
N GLY A 203 15.15 -2.15 -1.82
CA GLY A 203 14.14 -2.59 -0.86
C GLY A 203 13.29 -3.76 -1.35
N LYS A 204 13.60 -4.33 -2.53
CA LYS A 204 12.89 -5.48 -3.12
C LYS A 204 13.75 -6.73 -2.99
N MET A 205 13.18 -7.82 -2.46
CA MET A 205 13.93 -9.06 -2.29
C MET A 205 14.49 -9.57 -3.61
N THR A 206 15.80 -9.66 -3.65
CA THR A 206 16.56 -10.24 -4.75
C THR A 206 17.32 -11.45 -4.23
N TYR A 207 17.30 -12.53 -4.96
CA TYR A 207 17.90 -13.80 -4.58
C TYR A 207 18.90 -14.28 -5.63
N TRP A 208 19.75 -15.23 -5.23
CA TRP A 208 20.57 -16.02 -6.13
C TRP A 208 19.89 -17.36 -6.42
N SER A 209 19.57 -17.62 -7.67
CA SER A 209 19.03 -18.90 -8.10
C SER A 209 20.14 -19.92 -8.27
N ARG A 210 20.27 -20.88 -7.36
CA ARG A 210 21.31 -21.93 -7.41
C ARG A 210 21.20 -22.79 -8.66
N SER A 211 19.99 -23.09 -9.14
CA SER A 211 19.78 -23.94 -10.32
C SER A 211 20.03 -23.22 -11.64
N ARG A 212 19.75 -21.89 -11.71
CA ARG A 212 19.93 -21.09 -12.93
C ARG A 212 21.24 -20.32 -12.94
N GLN A 213 21.90 -20.20 -11.78
CA GLN A 213 23.14 -19.43 -11.60
C GLN A 213 22.97 -17.95 -12.05
N GLU A 214 21.86 -17.33 -11.61
CA GLU A 214 21.51 -15.95 -11.95
C GLU A 214 20.78 -15.25 -10.81
N LEU A 215 20.80 -13.92 -10.83
CA LEU A 215 19.97 -13.10 -9.95
C LEU A 215 18.48 -13.27 -10.26
N TRP A 216 17.68 -13.27 -9.21
CA TRP A 216 16.26 -13.39 -9.31
C TRP A 216 15.57 -12.39 -8.39
N VAL A 217 15.03 -11.30 -8.97
CA VAL A 217 14.15 -10.37 -8.25
C VAL A 217 12.78 -11.02 -8.08
N LYS A 218 12.37 -11.22 -6.84
CA LYS A 218 11.08 -11.83 -6.52
C LYS A 218 9.94 -10.94 -7.03
N GLY A 219 9.08 -11.52 -7.85
CA GLY A 219 7.91 -10.83 -8.40
C GLY A 219 8.13 -10.14 -9.74
N LEU A 220 9.34 -10.08 -10.28
CA LEU A 220 9.60 -9.37 -11.54
C LEU A 220 8.72 -9.85 -12.70
N THR A 221 8.44 -11.16 -12.77
CA THR A 221 7.59 -11.76 -13.82
C THR A 221 6.13 -11.91 -13.39
N SER A 222 5.90 -12.25 -12.11
CA SER A 222 4.55 -12.59 -11.61
C SER A 222 3.79 -11.43 -11.00
N GLY A 223 4.43 -10.27 -10.76
CA GLY A 223 3.88 -9.18 -9.96
C GLY A 223 3.84 -9.45 -8.44
N HIS A 224 4.25 -10.67 -8.00
CA HIS A 224 4.22 -11.05 -6.59
C HIS A 224 5.51 -10.64 -5.88
N PHE A 225 5.71 -9.33 -5.74
CA PHE A 225 6.89 -8.74 -5.11
C PHE A 225 6.96 -9.01 -3.61
N GLN A 226 8.18 -8.93 -3.09
CA GLN A 226 8.49 -8.94 -1.66
C GLN A 226 9.25 -7.66 -1.32
N TYR A 227 8.62 -6.76 -0.56
CA TYR A 227 9.22 -5.51 -0.12
C TYR A 227 9.76 -5.69 1.30
N VAL A 228 11.03 -5.40 1.49
CA VAL A 228 11.70 -5.59 2.77
C VAL A 228 11.19 -4.57 3.79
N LYS A 229 10.80 -5.06 4.96
CA LYS A 229 10.48 -4.23 6.14
C LYS A 229 11.59 -4.32 7.18
N GLU A 230 12.22 -5.48 7.31
CA GLU A 230 13.31 -5.72 8.23
C GLU A 230 14.17 -6.88 7.74
N MET A 231 15.49 -6.79 7.93
CA MET A 231 16.42 -7.91 7.76
C MET A 231 17.22 -8.08 9.04
N ILE A 232 17.29 -9.31 9.52
CA ILE A 232 17.98 -9.69 10.76
C ILE A 232 18.89 -10.87 10.40
N VAL A 233 20.08 -10.88 10.97
CA VAL A 233 20.98 -12.04 10.88
C VAL A 233 20.93 -12.82 12.18
N ASP A 234 21.13 -14.12 12.13
CA ASP A 234 21.16 -14.98 13.31
C ASP A 234 22.47 -14.83 14.13
N CYS A 235 22.58 -15.59 15.22
CA CYS A 235 23.64 -15.40 16.23
C CYS A 235 25.05 -15.74 15.75
N ASP A 236 25.21 -16.57 14.72
CA ASP A 236 26.50 -16.94 14.16
C ASP A 236 26.74 -16.44 12.73
N LEU A 237 25.89 -15.52 12.29
CA LEU A 237 26.00 -14.71 11.07
C LEU A 237 25.95 -15.55 9.77
N ASP A 238 25.25 -16.68 9.78
CA ASP A 238 25.18 -17.59 8.64
C ASP A 238 23.77 -17.70 8.00
N THR A 239 22.74 -17.08 8.61
CA THR A 239 21.36 -17.13 8.11
C THR A 239 20.66 -15.79 8.27
N ILE A 240 19.98 -15.33 7.23
CA ILE A 240 19.19 -14.10 7.23
C ILE A 240 17.71 -14.43 7.45
N LEU A 241 17.05 -13.71 8.37
CA LEU A 241 15.60 -13.60 8.44
C LEU A 241 15.16 -12.30 7.78
N ALA A 242 14.44 -12.39 6.68
CA ALA A 242 13.86 -11.24 5.99
C ALA A 242 12.36 -11.15 6.26
N LYS A 243 11.91 -10.10 6.97
CA LYS A 243 10.49 -9.79 7.14
C LYS A 243 10.04 -8.88 6.00
N VAL A 244 9.04 -9.33 5.26
CA VAL A 244 8.62 -8.70 4.01
C VAL A 244 7.14 -8.41 3.97
N SER A 245 6.77 -7.35 3.24
CA SER A 245 5.42 -7.18 2.71
C SER A 245 5.31 -8.02 1.44
N GLN A 246 4.50 -9.08 1.47
CA GLN A 246 4.29 -9.98 0.34
C GLN A 246 3.09 -9.55 -0.50
N THR A 247 3.30 -9.26 -1.78
CA THR A 247 2.21 -9.07 -2.74
C THR A 247 1.81 -10.40 -3.35
N GLY A 248 0.56 -10.81 -3.19
CA GLY A 248 0.05 -12.08 -3.74
C GLY A 248 0.72 -13.32 -3.13
N ALA A 249 0.82 -14.40 -3.90
CA ALA A 249 1.40 -15.66 -3.47
C ALA A 249 2.93 -15.66 -3.45
N ALA A 250 3.55 -16.14 -2.37
CA ALA A 250 5.00 -16.35 -2.36
C ALA A 250 5.39 -17.59 -3.17
N CYS A 251 4.58 -18.65 -3.14
CA CYS A 251 4.85 -19.89 -3.85
C CYS A 251 4.48 -19.79 -5.34
N HIS A 252 5.28 -20.42 -6.20
CA HIS A 252 5.00 -20.51 -7.64
C HIS A 252 3.75 -21.34 -7.97
N THR A 253 3.27 -22.17 -7.03
CA THR A 253 2.02 -22.94 -7.16
C THR A 253 0.77 -22.15 -6.84
N GLY A 254 0.90 -20.83 -6.48
CA GLY A 254 -0.21 -19.97 -6.10
C GLY A 254 -0.56 -20.00 -4.60
N ASN A 255 0.12 -20.81 -3.79
CA ASN A 255 -0.07 -20.81 -2.34
C ASN A 255 0.62 -19.59 -1.69
N LYS A 256 0.04 -19.08 -0.59
CA LYS A 256 0.62 -17.96 0.17
C LYS A 256 2.03 -18.28 0.65
N SER A 257 2.26 -19.49 1.20
CA SER A 257 3.54 -19.99 1.68
C SER A 257 3.99 -21.20 0.85
N CYS A 258 5.30 -21.46 0.80
CA CYS A 258 5.87 -22.70 0.27
C CYS A 258 5.75 -23.87 1.24
N PHE A 259 5.41 -23.62 2.52
CA PHE A 259 5.34 -24.62 3.58
C PHE A 259 3.90 -25.07 3.81
N PHE A 260 3.37 -25.93 2.92
CA PHE A 260 2.01 -26.44 2.99
C PHE A 260 1.90 -27.99 2.96
N HIS A 261 3.00 -28.71 2.91
CA HIS A 261 3.03 -30.17 3.02
C HIS A 261 3.38 -30.56 4.46
N GLU A 262 2.41 -31.09 5.20
CA GLU A 262 2.65 -31.58 6.55
C GLU A 262 3.47 -32.88 6.51
N ILE A 263 4.55 -32.94 7.28
CA ILE A 263 5.40 -34.13 7.40
C ILE A 263 5.01 -34.94 8.64
N ALA A 264 4.76 -34.26 9.77
CA ALA A 264 4.40 -34.88 11.03
C ALA A 264 3.66 -33.86 11.90
N LYS A 265 2.75 -34.35 12.75
CA LYS A 265 2.00 -33.57 13.73
C LYS A 265 1.79 -34.38 15.00
N THR A 266 1.87 -33.74 16.16
CA THR A 266 1.48 -34.37 17.42
C THR A 266 -0.04 -34.43 17.48
N GLU A 267 -0.60 -35.60 17.70
CA GLU A 267 -2.02 -35.76 18.04
C GLU A 267 -2.18 -35.49 19.55
N TYR A 268 -3.01 -34.49 19.90
CA TYR A 268 -3.42 -34.17 21.28
C TYR A 268 -4.78 -34.76 21.58
#